data_6af79cd481cda0391eb0dcc2ef9aca8e
#
_entry.id   6af79cd481cda0391eb0dcc2ef9aca8e
#
_cell.length_a   1.000
_cell.length_b   1.000
_cell.length_c   1.000
_cell.angle_alpha   90.00
_cell.angle_beta   90.00
_cell.angle_gamma   90.00
#
_symmetry.space_group_name_H-M   'P 1'
#
loop_
_entity.id
_entity.type
_entity.pdbx_description
1 polymer ?
#
loop_
_entity_poly.entity_id
_entity_poly.type
_entity_poly.pdbx_seq_one_letter_code
_entity_poly.pdbx_strand_id
1 'polypeptide(L)'
;GIGYTKSEYGIDCATCGVTVSINEQSPDIAMGVDKALEAKTGEMENNTVEVLGAGDQGMMFGYACDDTPELMPLPIALAQQLTRMLTAVRKNGEIPYLRPDGKSQVTVEYHDGKPVRVDTIVIAAQHAPDIPQEVIRNDVVRKVIKTVIPADMMDSKTRIYVNPTGRFAIGGPQGDAGLTGRKIIVDTYGGMGRHGGGCLSGKDPTKVDRSGCYAARYVAKNI
;
A
#
# COMPACT_ATOMS: atom_id res chain seq x y z
N GLY A 1 -14.05 -5.90 -8.46
CA GLY A 1 -12.96 -5.11 -7.99
C GLY A 1 -11.58 -5.57 -8.43
N ILE A 2 -10.90 -6.49 -7.68
CA ILE A 2 -9.47 -6.82 -7.88
C ILE A 2 -9.22 -7.51 -9.23
N GLY A 3 -10.08 -8.44 -9.66
CA GLY A 3 -9.98 -9.05 -10.98
C GLY A 3 -9.75 -10.56 -11.01
N TYR A 4 -9.95 -11.26 -9.90
CA TYR A 4 -10.01 -12.72 -9.87
C TYR A 4 -11.41 -13.17 -10.33
N THR A 5 -11.55 -13.34 -11.65
CA THR A 5 -12.82 -13.58 -12.34
C THR A 5 -12.89 -14.91 -13.09
N LYS A 6 -11.85 -15.74 -12.95
CA LYS A 6 -11.73 -17.03 -13.58
C LYS A 6 -11.04 -18.04 -12.68
N SER A 7 -11.52 -19.25 -12.63
CA SER A 7 -10.95 -20.34 -11.81
C SER A 7 -9.48 -20.65 -12.16
N GLU A 8 -9.07 -20.43 -13.40
CA GLU A 8 -7.67 -20.58 -13.83
C GLU A 8 -6.70 -19.57 -13.16
N TYR A 9 -7.22 -18.55 -12.47
CA TYR A 9 -6.43 -17.61 -11.67
C TYR A 9 -6.20 -18.10 -10.23
N GLY A 10 -6.67 -19.32 -9.91
CA GLY A 10 -6.56 -19.93 -8.60
C GLY A 10 -7.73 -19.64 -7.66
N ILE A 11 -8.50 -18.58 -7.92
CA ILE A 11 -9.73 -18.22 -7.24
C ILE A 11 -10.65 -17.49 -8.20
N ASP A 12 -11.94 -17.72 -8.10
CA ASP A 12 -12.98 -17.05 -8.87
C ASP A 12 -13.99 -16.40 -7.94
N CYS A 13 -14.21 -15.11 -8.10
CA CYS A 13 -15.13 -14.34 -7.27
C CYS A 13 -16.59 -14.77 -7.36
N ALA A 14 -16.97 -15.48 -8.44
CA ALA A 14 -18.33 -16.01 -8.60
C ALA A 14 -18.55 -17.35 -7.85
N THR A 15 -17.47 -18.10 -7.59
CA THR A 15 -17.55 -19.47 -7.05
C THR A 15 -16.79 -19.65 -5.74
N CYS A 16 -16.04 -18.65 -5.27
CA CYS A 16 -15.30 -18.75 -4.01
C CYS A 16 -16.25 -18.81 -2.80
N GLY A 17 -15.92 -19.68 -1.85
CA GLY A 17 -16.57 -19.69 -0.55
C GLY A 17 -16.12 -18.50 0.30
N VAL A 18 -17.07 -17.86 1.00
CA VAL A 18 -16.79 -16.80 1.97
C VAL A 18 -17.35 -17.22 3.31
N THR A 19 -16.49 -17.29 4.32
CA THR A 19 -16.89 -17.55 5.70
C THR A 19 -16.60 -16.33 6.54
N VAL A 20 -17.58 -15.88 7.32
CA VAL A 20 -17.45 -14.76 8.24
C VAL A 20 -17.67 -15.26 9.65
N SER A 21 -16.73 -14.94 10.54
CA SER A 21 -16.87 -15.19 11.98
C SER A 21 -16.69 -13.87 12.71
N ILE A 22 -17.66 -13.53 13.56
CA ILE A 22 -17.65 -12.31 14.35
C ILE A 22 -17.74 -12.73 15.82
N ASN A 23 -16.77 -12.25 16.60
CA ASN A 23 -16.75 -12.45 18.05
C ASN A 23 -16.84 -11.10 18.75
N GLU A 24 -17.44 -11.10 19.91
CA GLU A 24 -17.45 -9.91 20.77
C GLU A 24 -16.02 -9.55 21.20
N GLN A 25 -15.76 -8.26 21.32
CA GLN A 25 -14.50 -7.75 21.87
C GLN A 25 -14.39 -8.14 23.36
N SER A 26 -13.16 -8.43 23.83
CA SER A 26 -12.88 -8.61 25.25
C SER A 26 -13.46 -7.43 26.08
N PRO A 27 -14.21 -7.70 27.14
CA PRO A 27 -14.74 -6.65 28.03
C PRO A 27 -13.62 -5.75 28.59
N ASP A 28 -12.45 -6.30 28.87
CA ASP A 28 -11.30 -5.56 29.39
C ASP A 28 -10.74 -4.57 28.35
N ILE A 29 -10.69 -4.97 27.08
CA ILE A 29 -10.31 -4.08 25.97
C ILE A 29 -11.39 -3.03 25.72
N ALA A 30 -12.67 -3.42 25.75
CA ALA A 30 -13.82 -2.53 25.54
C ALA A 30 -13.81 -1.35 26.55
N MET A 31 -13.42 -1.59 27.79
CA MET A 31 -13.28 -0.52 28.80
C MET A 31 -12.36 0.63 28.38
N GLY A 32 -11.33 0.35 27.58
CA GLY A 32 -10.40 1.38 27.07
C GLY A 32 -10.89 2.05 25.78
N VAL A 33 -11.86 1.44 25.09
CA VAL A 33 -12.41 1.95 23.83
C VAL A 33 -13.68 2.77 24.09
N ASP A 34 -14.59 2.24 24.94
CA ASP A 34 -15.94 2.79 25.08
C ASP A 34 -15.95 4.10 25.87
N LYS A 35 -15.03 4.28 26.80
CA LYS A 35 -14.99 5.49 27.63
C LYS A 35 -13.58 5.94 27.96
N ALA A 36 -13.28 7.21 27.64
CA ALA A 36 -12.03 7.87 27.98
C ALA A 36 -11.81 7.94 29.50
N LEU A 37 -10.55 7.97 29.94
CA LEU A 37 -10.22 8.04 31.36
C LEU A 37 -10.81 9.29 32.02
N GLU A 38 -10.69 10.43 31.36
CA GLU A 38 -11.19 11.73 31.82
C GLU A 38 -12.70 11.72 32.01
N ALA A 39 -13.42 11.00 31.16
CA ALA A 39 -14.85 10.80 31.28
C ALA A 39 -15.23 9.83 32.42
N LYS A 40 -14.33 8.86 32.75
CA LYS A 40 -14.51 7.95 33.89
C LYS A 40 -14.25 8.65 35.23
N THR A 41 -13.29 9.57 35.25
CA THR A 41 -12.89 10.33 36.46
C THR A 41 -13.79 11.56 36.72
N GLY A 42 -14.70 11.90 35.76
CA GLY A 42 -15.59 13.04 35.85
C GLY A 42 -14.94 14.38 35.52
N GLU A 43 -13.78 14.34 34.88
CA GLU A 43 -13.04 15.55 34.44
C GLU A 43 -13.59 16.12 33.13
N MET A 44 -14.46 15.38 32.42
CA MET A 44 -15.13 15.81 31.19
C MET A 44 -16.64 15.77 31.31
N GLU A 45 -17.32 16.77 30.72
CA GLU A 45 -18.75 16.71 30.50
C GLU A 45 -19.08 15.61 29.49
N ASN A 46 -20.22 14.92 29.66
CA ASN A 46 -20.66 13.81 28.79
C ASN A 46 -21.07 14.32 27.40
N ASN A 47 -20.11 14.72 26.58
CA ASN A 47 -20.28 14.98 25.15
C ASN A 47 -20.02 13.67 24.39
N THR A 48 -20.96 13.22 23.59
CA THR A 48 -20.95 11.89 22.92
C THR A 48 -19.75 11.62 22.03
N VAL A 49 -19.03 12.62 21.57
CA VAL A 49 -17.84 12.46 20.71
C VAL A 49 -16.55 12.40 21.54
N GLU A 50 -16.48 13.14 22.64
CA GLU A 50 -15.29 13.26 23.48
C GLU A 50 -15.17 12.13 24.51
N VAL A 51 -16.26 11.38 24.72
CA VAL A 51 -16.32 10.26 25.69
C VAL A 51 -15.55 9.03 25.24
N LEU A 52 -15.32 8.86 23.92
CA LEU A 52 -14.65 7.69 23.39
C LEU A 52 -13.16 7.63 23.83
N GLY A 53 -12.75 6.46 24.30
CA GLY A 53 -11.36 6.20 24.65
C GLY A 53 -10.47 6.04 23.42
N ALA A 54 -9.16 6.23 23.60
CA ALA A 54 -8.17 6.01 22.56
C ALA A 54 -8.03 4.54 22.15
N GLY A 55 -8.52 3.62 22.97
CA GLY A 55 -8.49 2.18 22.73
C GLY A 55 -7.17 1.51 23.09
N ASP A 56 -6.04 2.14 22.83
CA ASP A 56 -4.71 1.63 23.12
C ASP A 56 -3.68 2.77 23.15
N GLN A 57 -2.49 2.48 23.63
CA GLN A 57 -1.29 3.31 23.48
C GLN A 57 -0.84 3.29 22.01
N GLY A 58 -0.07 4.31 21.60
CA GLY A 58 0.49 4.33 20.26
C GLY A 58 1.42 5.51 20.02
N MET A 59 2.25 5.39 18.99
CA MET A 59 3.08 6.46 18.48
C MET A 59 2.82 6.60 16.98
N MET A 60 2.35 7.77 16.57
CA MET A 60 1.97 8.04 15.18
C MET A 60 2.90 9.09 14.60
N PHE A 61 3.23 8.92 13.32
CA PHE A 61 4.12 9.81 12.58
C PHE A 61 3.40 10.42 11.40
N GLY A 62 3.56 11.75 11.25
CA GLY A 62 3.30 12.47 10.03
C GLY A 62 4.62 12.80 9.33
N TYR A 63 4.62 12.73 8.02
CA TYR A 63 5.76 13.10 7.18
C TYR A 63 5.25 13.83 5.94
N ALA A 64 5.97 14.85 5.50
CA ALA A 64 5.75 15.54 4.24
C ALA A 64 7.09 16.02 3.68
N CYS A 65 7.22 16.03 2.36
CA CYS A 65 8.38 16.57 1.65
C CYS A 65 7.92 17.14 0.30
N ASP A 66 8.76 17.90 -0.33
CA ASP A 66 8.48 18.58 -1.60
C ASP A 66 8.88 17.77 -2.85
N ASP A 67 9.07 16.45 -2.71
CA ASP A 67 9.45 15.56 -3.82
C ASP A 67 8.33 15.43 -4.86
N THR A 68 7.07 15.51 -4.43
CA THR A 68 5.90 15.35 -5.28
C THR A 68 4.80 16.36 -4.94
N PRO A 69 3.87 16.65 -5.87
CA PRO A 69 2.75 17.57 -5.61
C PRO A 69 1.86 17.14 -4.42
N GLU A 70 1.81 15.84 -4.15
CA GLU A 70 1.09 15.28 -3.00
C GLU A 70 1.84 15.44 -1.68
N LEU A 71 3.06 15.99 -1.71
CA LEU A 71 3.99 16.10 -0.58
C LEU A 71 4.39 14.72 -0.02
N MET A 72 4.53 13.75 -0.91
CA MET A 72 4.96 12.38 -0.60
C MET A 72 6.38 12.13 -1.09
N PRO A 73 7.14 11.24 -0.41
CA PRO A 73 8.44 10.81 -0.90
C PRO A 73 8.37 10.19 -2.29
N LEU A 74 9.27 10.58 -3.19
CA LEU A 74 9.25 10.14 -4.58
C LEU A 74 9.31 8.62 -4.75
N PRO A 75 10.13 7.84 -4.00
CA PRO A 75 10.20 6.39 -4.19
C PRO A 75 8.86 5.69 -4.02
N ILE A 76 8.13 5.97 -2.93
CA ILE A 76 6.84 5.34 -2.68
C ILE A 76 5.75 5.85 -3.63
N ALA A 77 5.79 7.13 -4.00
CA ALA A 77 4.85 7.70 -4.96
C ALA A 77 4.98 7.01 -6.32
N LEU A 78 6.20 6.87 -6.84
CA LEU A 78 6.45 6.15 -8.10
C LEU A 78 6.09 4.67 -8.00
N ALA A 79 6.40 4.00 -6.89
CA ALA A 79 6.05 2.59 -6.70
C ALA A 79 4.52 2.40 -6.74
N GLN A 80 3.75 3.25 -6.07
CA GLN A 80 2.29 3.21 -6.12
C GLN A 80 1.74 3.51 -7.52
N GLN A 81 2.32 4.47 -8.24
CA GLN A 81 1.93 4.78 -9.61
C GLN A 81 2.19 3.59 -10.57
N LEU A 82 3.32 2.89 -10.41
CA LEU A 82 3.65 1.70 -11.20
C LEU A 82 2.63 0.57 -10.98
N THR A 83 2.24 0.27 -9.75
CA THR A 83 1.22 -0.76 -9.47
C THR A 83 -0.17 -0.35 -9.95
N ARG A 84 -0.50 0.94 -9.87
CA ARG A 84 -1.72 1.49 -10.46
C ARG A 84 -1.73 1.33 -11.97
N MET A 85 -0.60 1.62 -12.65
CA MET A 85 -0.47 1.45 -14.10
C MET A 85 -0.54 -0.02 -14.51
N LEU A 86 0.11 -0.94 -13.79
CA LEU A 86 -0.04 -2.40 -14.00
C LEU A 86 -1.52 -2.82 -13.99
N THR A 87 -2.28 -2.30 -13.02
CA THR A 87 -3.72 -2.56 -12.93
C THR A 87 -4.48 -1.97 -14.11
N ALA A 88 -4.14 -0.77 -14.54
CA ALA A 88 -4.79 -0.09 -15.67
C ALA A 88 -4.59 -0.86 -16.98
N VAL A 89 -3.34 -1.18 -17.35
CA VAL A 89 -3.03 -1.89 -18.60
C VAL A 89 -3.57 -3.33 -18.64
N ARG A 90 -3.77 -3.95 -17.48
CA ARG A 90 -4.46 -5.23 -17.37
C ARG A 90 -5.97 -5.08 -17.61
N LYS A 91 -6.61 -4.10 -16.95
CA LYS A 91 -8.06 -3.91 -17.01
C LYS A 91 -8.55 -3.39 -18.36
N ASN A 92 -7.77 -2.53 -19.02
CA ASN A 92 -8.11 -2.00 -20.34
C ASN A 92 -7.72 -2.94 -21.50
N GLY A 93 -7.03 -4.05 -21.19
CA GLY A 93 -6.64 -5.07 -22.16
C GLY A 93 -5.39 -4.74 -22.97
N GLU A 94 -4.63 -3.70 -22.63
CA GLU A 94 -3.36 -3.40 -23.30
C GLU A 94 -2.29 -4.49 -23.06
N ILE A 95 -2.32 -5.13 -21.87
CA ILE A 95 -1.52 -6.31 -21.56
C ILE A 95 -2.47 -7.39 -21.01
N PRO A 96 -3.19 -8.11 -21.89
CA PRO A 96 -4.31 -8.96 -21.49
C PRO A 96 -3.90 -10.24 -20.74
N TYR A 97 -2.63 -10.63 -20.82
CA TYR A 97 -2.09 -11.79 -20.12
C TYR A 97 -1.68 -11.51 -18.66
N LEU A 98 -1.69 -10.26 -18.21
CA LEU A 98 -1.43 -9.95 -16.80
C LEU A 98 -2.54 -10.47 -15.90
N ARG A 99 -2.15 -10.89 -14.72
CA ARG A 99 -3.00 -11.32 -13.61
C ARG A 99 -3.04 -10.23 -12.51
N PRO A 100 -3.96 -10.34 -11.53
CA PRO A 100 -4.14 -9.28 -10.53
C PRO A 100 -2.97 -9.03 -9.58
N ASP A 101 -2.15 -10.04 -9.28
CA ASP A 101 -1.03 -9.89 -8.33
C ASP A 101 0.14 -9.15 -8.96
N GLY A 102 0.61 -8.13 -8.28
CA GLY A 102 1.72 -7.31 -8.74
C GLY A 102 2.38 -6.54 -7.61
N LYS A 103 3.68 -6.37 -7.72
CA LYS A 103 4.51 -5.61 -6.78
C LYS A 103 5.44 -4.69 -7.53
N SER A 104 5.79 -3.57 -6.91
CA SER A 104 6.80 -2.66 -7.42
C SER A 104 7.71 -2.18 -6.29
N GLN A 105 8.95 -1.90 -6.64
CA GLN A 105 9.92 -1.24 -5.79
C GLN A 105 10.69 -0.23 -6.62
N VAL A 106 10.93 0.95 -6.08
CA VAL A 106 11.72 1.99 -6.73
C VAL A 106 12.80 2.49 -5.77
N THR A 107 14.02 2.54 -6.25
CA THR A 107 15.15 3.16 -5.56
C THR A 107 15.50 4.45 -6.26
N VAL A 108 15.53 5.55 -5.52
CA VAL A 108 15.86 6.89 -6.01
C VAL A 108 17.16 7.35 -5.38
N GLU A 109 18.04 7.91 -6.17
CA GLU A 109 19.25 8.57 -5.72
C GLU A 109 18.93 10.00 -5.33
N TYR A 110 19.45 10.43 -4.16
CA TYR A 110 19.28 11.77 -3.63
C TYR A 110 20.64 12.46 -3.47
N HIS A 111 20.72 13.74 -3.84
CA HIS A 111 21.84 14.63 -3.53
C HIS A 111 21.31 15.83 -2.74
N ASP A 112 21.91 16.08 -1.60
CA ASP A 112 21.53 17.21 -0.71
C ASP A 112 20.02 17.25 -0.39
N GLY A 113 19.44 16.06 -0.17
CA GLY A 113 18.02 15.92 0.15
C GLY A 113 17.05 16.04 -1.03
N LYS A 114 17.57 16.19 -2.27
CA LYS A 114 16.74 16.27 -3.49
C LYS A 114 16.88 15.01 -4.33
N PRO A 115 15.77 14.49 -4.90
CA PRO A 115 15.82 13.36 -5.80
C PRO A 115 16.48 13.78 -7.13
N VAL A 116 17.45 12.99 -7.62
CA VAL A 116 18.18 13.30 -8.84
C VAL A 116 17.97 12.29 -9.96
N ARG A 117 17.80 11.00 -9.63
CA ARG A 117 17.55 9.96 -10.62
C ARG A 117 16.95 8.69 -10.01
N VAL A 118 16.28 7.92 -10.82
CA VAL A 118 15.85 6.56 -10.44
C VAL A 118 17.01 5.59 -10.69
N ASP A 119 17.51 4.99 -9.63
CA ASP A 119 18.60 4.01 -9.71
C ASP A 119 18.11 2.62 -10.11
N THR A 120 17.07 2.14 -9.45
CA THR A 120 16.58 0.77 -9.67
C THR A 120 15.06 0.72 -9.62
N ILE A 121 14.50 -0.05 -10.55
CA ILE A 121 13.06 -0.39 -10.61
C ILE A 121 12.93 -1.90 -10.61
N VAL A 122 12.14 -2.43 -9.69
CA VAL A 122 11.78 -3.86 -9.64
C VAL A 122 10.27 -3.99 -9.79
N ILE A 123 9.83 -4.79 -10.74
CA ILE A 123 8.41 -5.13 -10.95
C ILE A 123 8.28 -6.64 -10.86
N ALA A 124 7.35 -7.11 -10.04
CA ALA A 124 6.83 -8.47 -10.11
C ALA A 124 5.38 -8.39 -10.60
N ALA A 125 5.07 -9.05 -11.70
CA ALA A 125 3.76 -9.04 -12.33
C ALA A 125 3.31 -10.47 -12.64
N GLN A 126 2.22 -10.90 -11.99
CA GLN A 126 1.59 -12.19 -12.25
C GLN A 126 1.06 -12.22 -13.68
N HIS A 127 1.26 -13.35 -14.39
CA HIS A 127 0.95 -13.48 -15.81
C HIS A 127 0.43 -14.87 -16.17
N ALA A 128 -0.14 -15.01 -17.36
CA ALA A 128 -0.51 -16.31 -17.91
C ALA A 128 0.76 -17.21 -18.11
N PRO A 129 0.63 -18.53 -17.90
CA PRO A 129 1.80 -19.41 -17.80
C PRO A 129 2.66 -19.51 -19.07
N ASP A 130 2.07 -19.30 -20.24
CA ASP A 130 2.69 -19.58 -21.54
C ASP A 130 3.34 -18.34 -22.20
N ILE A 131 3.44 -17.24 -21.47
CA ILE A 131 4.02 -16.00 -22.01
C ILE A 131 5.53 -15.97 -21.75
N PRO A 132 6.34 -15.77 -22.81
CA PRO A 132 7.80 -15.66 -22.65
C PRO A 132 8.17 -14.46 -21.77
N GLN A 133 9.17 -14.65 -20.92
CA GLN A 133 9.64 -13.62 -19.98
C GLN A 133 10.11 -12.34 -20.69
N GLU A 134 10.68 -12.47 -21.87
CA GLU A 134 11.13 -11.33 -22.68
C GLU A 134 9.94 -10.47 -23.15
N VAL A 135 8.83 -11.08 -23.54
CA VAL A 135 7.59 -10.37 -23.93
C VAL A 135 7.05 -9.59 -22.75
N ILE A 136 6.97 -10.23 -21.58
CA ILE A 136 6.50 -9.59 -20.35
C ILE A 136 7.40 -8.38 -20.02
N ARG A 137 8.72 -8.58 -20.05
CA ARG A 137 9.67 -7.52 -19.76
C ARG A 137 9.51 -6.33 -20.72
N ASN A 138 9.42 -6.59 -22.01
CA ASN A 138 9.31 -5.55 -23.03
C ASN A 138 7.99 -4.76 -22.91
N ASP A 139 6.88 -5.45 -22.69
CA ASP A 139 5.58 -4.80 -22.51
C ASP A 139 5.53 -3.98 -21.20
N VAL A 140 6.00 -4.53 -20.09
CA VAL A 140 6.02 -3.82 -18.80
C VAL A 140 6.94 -2.59 -18.87
N VAL A 141 8.12 -2.72 -19.48
CA VAL A 141 9.02 -1.56 -19.65
C VAL A 141 8.35 -0.47 -20.49
N ARG A 142 7.78 -0.85 -21.64
CA ARG A 142 7.20 0.12 -22.58
C ARG A 142 5.91 0.76 -22.09
N LYS A 143 4.96 -0.07 -21.57
CA LYS A 143 3.60 0.38 -21.29
C LYS A 143 3.36 0.78 -19.84
N VAL A 144 4.27 0.38 -18.93
CA VAL A 144 4.13 0.70 -17.51
C VAL A 144 5.26 1.62 -17.06
N ILE A 145 6.52 1.17 -17.14
CA ILE A 145 7.64 1.92 -16.56
C ILE A 145 7.84 3.26 -17.28
N LYS A 146 7.98 3.24 -18.61
CA LYS A 146 8.19 4.47 -19.39
C LYS A 146 7.00 5.42 -19.42
N THR A 147 5.83 4.96 -19.03
CA THR A 147 4.62 5.80 -18.91
C THR A 147 4.56 6.51 -17.55
N VAL A 148 5.12 5.89 -16.51
CA VAL A 148 5.05 6.39 -15.14
C VAL A 148 6.31 7.17 -14.75
N ILE A 149 7.50 6.66 -15.07
CA ILE A 149 8.75 7.27 -14.66
C ILE A 149 9.11 8.38 -15.64
N PRO A 150 9.35 9.61 -15.18
CA PRO A 150 9.81 10.70 -16.03
C PRO A 150 11.12 10.36 -16.75
N ALA A 151 11.21 10.69 -18.03
CA ALA A 151 12.35 10.28 -18.87
C ALA A 151 13.68 10.90 -18.39
N ASP A 152 13.63 12.09 -17.84
CA ASP A 152 14.76 12.82 -17.26
C ASP A 152 15.26 12.24 -15.92
N MET A 153 14.42 11.42 -15.28
CA MET A 153 14.79 10.67 -14.07
C MET A 153 15.46 9.32 -14.36
N MET A 154 15.53 8.90 -15.61
CA MET A 154 16.18 7.63 -16.03
C MET A 154 17.38 7.90 -16.92
N ASP A 155 18.44 7.12 -16.73
CA ASP A 155 19.65 7.17 -17.54
C ASP A 155 20.13 5.74 -17.94
N SER A 156 21.31 5.66 -18.60
CA SER A 156 21.90 4.39 -18.98
C SER A 156 22.33 3.49 -17.81
N LYS A 157 22.40 4.05 -16.60
CA LYS A 157 22.76 3.32 -15.37
C LYS A 157 21.52 2.81 -14.62
N THR A 158 20.31 3.26 -14.98
CA THR A 158 19.07 2.82 -14.36
C THR A 158 18.85 1.33 -14.59
N ARG A 159 18.74 0.57 -13.52
CA ARG A 159 18.55 -0.87 -13.55
C ARG A 159 17.06 -1.21 -13.51
N ILE A 160 16.62 -2.04 -14.45
CA ILE A 160 15.21 -2.46 -14.54
C ILE A 160 15.11 -3.97 -14.47
N TYR A 161 14.42 -4.45 -13.45
CA TYR A 161 14.13 -5.86 -13.23
C TYR A 161 12.63 -6.11 -13.32
N VAL A 162 12.24 -7.00 -14.22
CA VAL A 162 10.85 -7.47 -14.36
C VAL A 162 10.84 -8.98 -14.13
N ASN A 163 10.08 -9.43 -13.15
CA ASN A 163 10.03 -10.82 -12.67
C ASN A 163 11.44 -11.42 -12.51
N PRO A 164 12.33 -10.84 -11.67
CA PRO A 164 13.72 -11.27 -11.58
C PRO A 164 13.91 -12.72 -11.10
N THR A 165 12.90 -13.28 -10.43
CA THR A 165 12.88 -14.69 -10.01
C THR A 165 12.40 -15.64 -11.11
N GLY A 166 11.99 -15.12 -12.27
CA GLY A 166 11.47 -15.88 -13.39
C GLY A 166 9.95 -15.90 -13.47
N ARG A 167 9.39 -17.08 -13.79
CA ARG A 167 7.95 -17.26 -14.00
C ARG A 167 7.13 -16.92 -12.75
N PHE A 168 6.11 -16.09 -12.93
CA PHE A 168 5.15 -15.72 -11.88
C PHE A 168 3.72 -15.97 -12.36
N ALA A 169 3.35 -17.24 -12.52
CA ALA A 169 2.00 -17.64 -12.95
C ALA A 169 1.08 -17.91 -11.75
N ILE A 170 1.59 -18.51 -10.68
CA ILE A 170 0.86 -18.75 -9.44
C ILE A 170 1.07 -17.55 -8.52
N GLY A 171 -0.01 -16.90 -8.10
CA GLY A 171 0.02 -15.72 -7.24
C GLY A 171 -1.35 -15.46 -6.62
N GLY A 172 -1.51 -14.30 -5.97
CA GLY A 172 -2.70 -13.95 -5.23
C GLY A 172 -2.98 -14.91 -4.08
N PRO A 173 -4.26 -15.11 -3.69
CA PRO A 173 -4.63 -15.97 -2.55
C PRO A 173 -4.16 -17.42 -2.65
N GLN A 174 -3.98 -17.94 -3.87
CA GLN A 174 -3.47 -19.30 -4.09
C GLN A 174 -1.97 -19.39 -3.78
N GLY A 175 -1.21 -18.34 -4.09
CA GLY A 175 0.24 -18.30 -3.86
C GLY A 175 0.60 -17.95 -2.43
N ASP A 176 -0.09 -16.97 -1.87
CA ASP A 176 0.18 -16.45 -0.52
C ASP A 176 -1.08 -15.83 0.08
N ALA A 177 -1.51 -16.35 1.21
CA ALA A 177 -2.63 -15.80 1.96
C ALA A 177 -2.19 -14.59 2.78
N GLY A 178 -2.85 -13.45 2.56
CA GLY A 178 -2.56 -12.19 3.25
C GLY A 178 -3.44 -11.92 4.45
N LEU A 179 -2.94 -11.08 5.34
CA LEU A 179 -3.71 -10.46 6.41
C LEU A 179 -3.73 -8.95 6.22
N THR A 180 -4.88 -8.32 6.52
CA THR A 180 -4.96 -6.85 6.49
C THR A 180 -4.03 -6.22 7.54
N GLY A 181 -3.50 -5.04 7.26
CA GLY A 181 -2.64 -4.31 8.20
C GLY A 181 -1.21 -4.82 8.31
N ARG A 182 -0.73 -5.69 7.40
CA ARG A 182 0.65 -6.22 7.41
C ARG A 182 1.56 -5.60 6.35
N LYS A 183 1.17 -4.50 5.74
CA LYS A 183 1.96 -3.70 4.78
C LYS A 183 2.04 -2.24 5.23
N ILE A 184 2.30 -2.02 6.51
CA ILE A 184 2.21 -0.70 7.17
C ILE A 184 3.17 0.35 6.59
N ILE A 185 4.32 -0.05 6.08
CA ILE A 185 5.28 0.86 5.46
C ILE A 185 4.83 1.27 4.05
N VAL A 186 4.14 0.36 3.32
CA VAL A 186 3.50 0.68 2.03
C VAL A 186 2.30 1.60 2.25
N ASP A 187 1.56 1.41 3.34
CA ASP A 187 0.40 2.24 3.69
C ASP A 187 0.78 3.67 4.08
N THR A 188 2.05 3.92 4.38
CA THR A 188 2.55 5.21 4.85
C THR A 188 3.58 5.83 3.89
N TYR A 189 4.85 5.93 4.27
CA TYR A 189 5.83 6.75 3.53
C TYR A 189 6.95 5.95 2.87
N GLY A 190 6.80 4.63 2.71
CA GLY A 190 7.79 3.78 2.05
C GLY A 190 9.13 3.69 2.78
N GLY A 191 9.17 4.02 4.07
CA GLY A 191 10.37 4.00 4.89
C GLY A 191 11.11 5.34 5.03
N MET A 192 10.70 6.40 4.31
CA MET A 192 11.28 7.75 4.48
C MET A 192 10.85 8.38 5.82
N GLY A 193 9.59 8.23 6.21
CA GLY A 193 9.11 8.58 7.53
C GLY A 193 9.21 7.41 8.51
N ARG A 194 9.36 7.71 9.80
CA ARG A 194 9.31 6.71 10.86
C ARG A 194 7.91 6.12 10.98
N HIS A 195 7.81 4.98 11.66
CA HIS A 195 6.54 4.29 11.88
C HIS A 195 6.44 3.79 13.33
N GLY A 196 5.28 3.95 13.94
CA GLY A 196 5.05 3.51 15.32
C GLY A 196 4.58 2.06 15.47
N GLY A 197 4.31 1.37 14.34
CA GLY A 197 3.93 -0.05 14.31
C GLY A 197 2.44 -0.32 14.14
N GLY A 198 1.56 0.65 14.39
CA GLY A 198 0.11 0.47 14.25
C GLY A 198 -0.36 0.45 12.79
N CYS A 199 -1.25 -0.48 12.45
CA CYS A 199 -1.84 -0.53 11.11
C CYS A 199 -3.01 0.47 10.98
N LEU A 200 -3.27 0.90 9.74
CA LEU A 200 -4.38 1.79 9.37
C LEU A 200 -5.57 0.98 8.88
N SER A 201 -5.33 0.04 7.97
CA SER A 201 -6.38 -0.78 7.33
C SER A 201 -7.05 -1.72 8.33
N GLY A 202 -8.36 -1.93 8.14
CA GLY A 202 -9.19 -2.77 9.02
C GLY A 202 -9.65 -2.08 10.30
N LYS A 203 -9.34 -0.80 10.49
CA LYS A 203 -9.73 0.00 11.66
C LYS A 203 -10.71 1.09 11.27
N ASP A 204 -11.68 1.36 12.12
CA ASP A 204 -12.56 2.51 12.00
C ASP A 204 -11.89 3.81 12.54
N PRO A 205 -12.46 5.00 12.30
CA PRO A 205 -11.84 6.27 12.70
C PRO A 205 -11.69 6.50 14.22
N THR A 206 -12.34 5.70 15.06
CA THR A 206 -12.18 5.81 16.52
C THR A 206 -10.84 5.26 17.01
N LYS A 207 -10.17 4.45 16.19
CA LYS A 207 -8.88 3.86 16.52
C LYS A 207 -7.75 4.86 16.29
N VAL A 208 -7.01 5.15 17.35
CA VAL A 208 -5.96 6.19 17.36
C VAL A 208 -4.82 5.91 16.36
N ASP A 209 -4.48 4.65 16.12
CA ASP A 209 -3.49 4.31 15.09
C ASP A 209 -3.86 4.88 13.72
N ARG A 210 -5.14 4.89 13.37
CA ARG A 210 -5.63 5.45 12.12
C ARG A 210 -5.82 6.96 12.21
N SER A 211 -6.63 7.45 13.15
CA SER A 211 -6.96 8.86 13.27
C SER A 211 -5.74 9.71 13.62
N GLY A 212 -4.89 9.24 14.52
CA GLY A 212 -3.66 9.92 14.90
C GLY A 212 -2.64 10.00 13.77
N CYS A 213 -2.50 8.95 12.94
CA CYS A 213 -1.67 9.01 11.74
C CYS A 213 -2.17 10.06 10.74
N TYR A 214 -3.48 10.15 10.53
CA TYR A 214 -4.06 11.15 9.63
C TYR A 214 -3.91 12.56 10.17
N ALA A 215 -4.11 12.76 11.47
CA ALA A 215 -3.87 14.04 12.13
C ALA A 215 -2.40 14.47 12.03
N ALA A 216 -1.47 13.57 12.31
CA ALA A 216 -0.03 13.83 12.19
C ALA A 216 0.37 14.17 10.73
N ARG A 217 -0.21 13.47 9.74
CA ARG A 217 -0.03 13.80 8.32
C ARG A 217 -0.59 15.16 7.98
N TYR A 218 -1.77 15.50 8.50
CA TYR A 218 -2.38 16.82 8.30
C TYR A 218 -1.47 17.94 8.84
N VAL A 219 -0.95 17.78 10.05
CA VAL A 219 0.00 18.74 10.64
C VAL A 219 1.25 18.87 9.75
N ALA A 220 1.90 17.76 9.41
CA ALA A 220 3.12 17.76 8.60
C ALA A 220 2.94 18.43 7.22
N LYS A 221 1.74 18.40 6.65
CA LYS A 221 1.45 19.05 5.35
C LYS A 221 1.18 20.54 5.48
N ASN A 222 0.89 21.06 6.66
CA ASN A 222 0.52 22.45 6.88
C ASN A 222 1.61 23.27 7.60
N ILE A 223 2.73 22.66 7.95
CA ILE A 223 3.95 23.33 8.41
C ILE A 223 4.84 23.69 7.23
#